data_11f9ec3123a07a08ce0e3a1274a42668
#
_entry.id   11f9ec3123a07a08ce0e3a1274a42668
#
_cell.length_a   1.000
_cell.length_b   1.000
_cell.length_c   1.000
_cell.angle_alpha   90.00
_cell.angle_beta   90.00
_cell.angle_gamma   90.00
#
_symmetry.space_group_name_H-M   'P 1'
#
loop_
_entity.id
_entity.type
_entity.pdbx_description
1 polymer ?
#
loop_
_entity_poly.entity_id
_entity_poly.type
_entity_poly.pdbx_seq_one_letter_code
_entity_poly.pdbx_strand_id
1 'polypeptide(L)'
;RGIKAQFLLAGDLDINNPTGLKLDDLYKLKDEGCVEIIGFQKNIPTLYAKSHIICLPSYREGFPKSLIEAAAAGRAVVTTDVPGCRDAIIPNKTGLLVPIKDSQKLADALQWLIENPKERIAMGKAGRNFAEKEFQIEKIILNHLDIYQDLLSNSLR
;
A
#
# COMPACT_ATOMS: atom_id res chain seq x y z
N ARG A 1 -13.73 17.11 8.04
CA ARG A 1 -14.47 17.23 6.77
C ARG A 1 -15.87 16.61 6.81
N GLY A 2 -16.30 16.01 7.95
CA GLY A 2 -17.64 15.45 8.10
C GLY A 2 -17.94 14.19 7.27
N ILE A 3 -16.93 13.53 6.71
CA ILE A 3 -17.09 12.33 5.90
C ILE A 3 -17.23 11.11 6.82
N LYS A 4 -18.26 10.30 6.58
CA LYS A 4 -18.43 9.04 7.33
C LYS A 4 -17.48 7.99 6.76
N ALA A 5 -16.39 7.74 7.45
CA ALA A 5 -15.43 6.68 7.15
C ALA A 5 -14.83 6.15 8.45
N GLN A 6 -14.47 4.86 8.46
CA GLN A 6 -13.71 4.23 9.53
C GLN A 6 -12.27 4.10 9.06
N PHE A 7 -11.33 4.56 9.87
CA PHE A 7 -9.91 4.44 9.61
C PHE A 7 -9.31 3.42 10.58
N LEU A 8 -8.63 2.42 10.02
CA LEU A 8 -7.94 1.37 10.78
C LEU A 8 -6.44 1.56 10.61
N LEU A 9 -5.71 1.63 11.71
CA LEU A 9 -4.25 1.62 11.73
C LEU A 9 -3.78 0.23 12.14
N ALA A 10 -3.22 -0.52 11.19
CA ALA A 10 -2.69 -1.85 11.39
C ALA A 10 -1.17 -1.80 11.50
N GLY A 11 -0.62 -2.54 12.45
CA GLY A 11 0.82 -2.65 12.72
C GLY A 11 1.15 -2.34 14.17
N ASP A 12 2.37 -2.67 14.53
CA ASP A 12 2.94 -2.34 15.83
C ASP A 12 3.94 -1.18 15.72
N LEU A 13 4.27 -0.59 16.87
CA LEU A 13 5.32 0.41 16.93
C LEU A 13 6.67 -0.23 16.62
N ASP A 14 7.37 0.34 15.66
CA ASP A 14 8.79 0.05 15.42
C ASP A 14 9.64 0.97 16.30
N ILE A 15 9.95 0.50 17.51
CA ILE A 15 10.70 1.26 18.52
C ILE A 15 12.11 1.61 18.03
N ASN A 16 12.66 0.82 17.12
CA ASN A 16 14.00 1.02 16.59
C ASN A 16 14.03 1.96 15.36
N ASN A 17 12.88 2.38 14.86
CA ASN A 17 12.79 3.29 13.74
C ASN A 17 12.78 4.76 14.22
N PRO A 18 13.85 5.53 14.01
CA PRO A 18 13.94 6.91 14.50
C PRO A 18 12.89 7.84 13.85
N THR A 19 12.31 7.44 12.73
CA THR A 19 11.25 8.18 12.02
C THR A 19 9.86 7.57 12.21
N GLY A 20 9.74 6.51 13.01
CA GLY A 20 8.48 5.85 13.32
C GLY A 20 7.57 6.72 14.20
N LEU A 21 6.30 6.38 14.23
CA LEU A 21 5.35 6.97 15.17
C LEU A 21 5.78 6.68 16.60
N LYS A 22 5.68 7.69 17.46
CA LYS A 22 5.91 7.53 18.89
C LYS A 22 4.64 7.09 19.59
N LEU A 23 4.79 6.51 20.77
CA LEU A 23 3.65 6.06 21.59
C LEU A 23 2.68 7.21 21.90
N ASP A 24 3.21 8.40 22.18
CA ASP A 24 2.40 9.60 22.45
C ASP A 24 1.57 10.03 21.23
N ASP A 25 2.09 9.84 20.01
CA ASP A 25 1.35 10.14 18.79
C ASP A 25 0.17 9.16 18.61
N LEU A 26 0.36 7.89 18.95
CA LEU A 26 -0.72 6.90 18.94
C LEU A 26 -1.80 7.20 19.98
N TYR A 27 -1.43 7.61 21.18
CA TYR A 27 -2.40 8.02 22.21
C TYR A 27 -3.22 9.22 21.74
N LYS A 28 -2.60 10.24 21.14
CA LYS A 28 -3.33 11.39 20.56
C LYS A 28 -4.32 10.95 19.48
N LEU A 29 -3.90 10.11 18.54
CA LEU A 29 -4.79 9.60 17.48
C LEU A 29 -5.98 8.81 18.06
N LYS A 30 -5.75 8.05 19.13
CA LYS A 30 -6.80 7.30 19.82
C LYS A 30 -7.77 8.23 20.54
N ASP A 31 -7.26 9.25 21.24
CA ASP A 31 -8.09 10.22 21.99
C ASP A 31 -8.93 11.11 21.06
N GLU A 32 -8.42 11.43 19.87
CA GLU A 32 -9.16 12.14 18.82
C GLU A 32 -10.32 11.30 18.25
N GLY A 33 -10.33 9.98 18.47
CA GLY A 33 -11.40 9.07 18.07
C GLY A 33 -11.58 8.91 16.56
N CYS A 34 -10.61 9.42 15.76
CA CYS A 34 -10.69 9.39 14.29
C CYS A 34 -10.13 8.11 13.68
N VAL A 35 -9.28 7.38 14.42
CA VAL A 35 -8.56 6.18 13.95
C VAL A 35 -8.66 5.08 14.99
N GLU A 36 -9.06 3.90 14.56
CA GLU A 36 -9.02 2.68 15.36
C GLU A 36 -7.65 1.98 15.18
N ILE A 37 -6.91 1.84 16.28
CA ILE A 37 -5.61 1.17 16.29
C ILE A 37 -5.86 -0.32 16.55
N ILE A 38 -5.61 -1.16 15.54
CA ILE A 38 -5.91 -2.60 15.58
C ILE A 38 -4.66 -3.48 15.82
N GLY A 39 -3.48 -2.86 16.01
CA GLY A 39 -2.23 -3.57 16.26
C GLY A 39 -1.79 -4.50 15.13
N PHE A 40 -0.88 -5.42 15.46
CA PHE A 40 -0.38 -6.41 14.50
C PHE A 40 -1.49 -7.38 14.05
N GLN A 41 -1.61 -7.57 12.75
CA GLN A 41 -2.61 -8.45 12.15
C GLN A 41 -1.95 -9.67 11.52
N LYS A 42 -2.26 -10.87 12.03
CA LYS A 42 -1.76 -12.13 11.46
C LYS A 42 -2.41 -12.48 10.12
N ASN A 43 -3.66 -12.08 9.92
CA ASN A 43 -4.44 -12.39 8.72
C ASN A 43 -4.70 -11.12 7.91
N ILE A 44 -3.68 -10.62 7.25
CA ILE A 44 -3.73 -9.43 6.41
C ILE A 44 -4.72 -9.59 5.22
N PRO A 45 -4.80 -10.73 4.52
CA PRO A 45 -5.79 -10.90 3.46
C PRO A 45 -7.23 -10.64 3.91
N THR A 46 -7.61 -11.08 5.10
CA THR A 46 -8.94 -10.80 5.65
C THR A 46 -9.16 -9.31 5.93
N LEU A 47 -8.12 -8.60 6.39
CA LEU A 47 -8.19 -7.16 6.61
C LEU A 47 -8.38 -6.41 5.28
N TYR A 48 -7.61 -6.76 4.26
CA TYR A 48 -7.78 -6.19 2.93
C TYR A 48 -9.17 -6.47 2.35
N ALA A 49 -9.69 -7.70 2.51
CA ALA A 49 -11.03 -8.06 2.03
C ALA A 49 -12.14 -7.21 2.65
N LYS A 50 -11.99 -6.78 3.90
CA LYS A 50 -12.94 -5.92 4.62
C LYS A 50 -12.72 -4.43 4.37
N SER A 51 -11.57 -4.03 3.85
CA SER A 51 -11.24 -2.64 3.59
C SER A 51 -11.72 -2.21 2.20
N HIS A 52 -12.03 -0.93 2.02
CA HIS A 52 -12.39 -0.35 0.73
C HIS A 52 -11.22 0.32 0.03
N ILE A 53 -10.32 0.91 0.81
CA ILE A 53 -9.15 1.65 0.36
C ILE A 53 -7.98 1.23 1.24
N ILE A 54 -6.82 1.05 0.66
CA ILE A 54 -5.57 0.85 1.38
C ILE A 54 -4.72 2.10 1.23
N CYS A 55 -4.25 2.61 2.35
CA CYS A 55 -3.45 3.84 2.41
C CYS A 55 -2.07 3.54 3.00
N LEU A 56 -1.01 3.87 2.26
CA LEU A 56 0.38 3.77 2.71
C LEU A 56 1.10 5.09 2.47
N PRO A 57 1.06 6.05 3.42
CA PRO A 57 1.66 7.38 3.25
C PRO A 57 3.13 7.40 3.68
N SER A 58 3.95 6.50 3.16
CA SER A 58 5.36 6.36 3.51
C SER A 58 6.23 7.47 2.93
N TYR A 59 7.31 7.81 3.61
CA TYR A 59 8.33 8.75 3.13
C TYR A 59 9.42 8.06 2.30
N ARG A 60 9.60 6.77 2.47
CA ARG A 60 10.60 5.97 1.76
C ARG A 60 10.20 4.50 1.79
N GLU A 61 10.17 3.90 0.62
CA GLU A 61 9.93 2.47 0.42
C GLU A 61 10.89 1.92 -0.63
N GLY A 62 11.33 0.68 -0.46
CA GLY A 62 12.00 -0.05 -1.51
C GLY A 62 11.00 -0.58 -2.54
N PHE A 63 10.18 -1.56 -2.12
CA PHE A 63 9.05 -2.08 -2.90
C PHE A 63 8.02 -2.63 -1.90
N PRO A 64 6.98 -1.86 -1.54
CA PRO A 64 6.11 -2.21 -0.42
C PRO A 64 5.17 -3.36 -0.74
N LYS A 65 5.35 -4.50 -0.10
CA LYS A 65 4.49 -5.69 -0.24
C LYS A 65 3.03 -5.39 0.05
N SER A 66 2.75 -4.50 0.99
CA SER A 66 1.40 -4.09 1.36
C SER A 66 0.60 -3.50 0.19
N LEU A 67 1.24 -2.77 -0.72
CA LEU A 67 0.58 -2.22 -1.92
C LEU A 67 0.30 -3.32 -2.95
N ILE A 68 1.21 -4.28 -3.12
CA ILE A 68 1.02 -5.42 -4.01
C ILE A 68 -0.11 -6.32 -3.48
N GLU A 69 -0.12 -6.59 -2.19
CA GLU A 69 -1.15 -7.37 -1.52
C GLU A 69 -2.52 -6.68 -1.59
N ALA A 70 -2.56 -5.35 -1.43
CA ALA A 70 -3.77 -4.55 -1.63
C ALA A 70 -4.29 -4.65 -3.07
N ALA A 71 -3.41 -4.53 -4.05
CA ALA A 71 -3.73 -4.72 -5.45
C ALA A 71 -4.25 -6.14 -5.72
N ALA A 72 -3.57 -7.18 -5.22
CA ALA A 72 -3.99 -8.57 -5.31
C ALA A 72 -5.35 -8.83 -4.64
N ALA A 73 -5.68 -8.10 -3.58
CA ALA A 73 -7.00 -8.13 -2.95
C ALA A 73 -8.06 -7.29 -3.68
N GLY A 74 -7.72 -6.65 -4.80
CA GLY A 74 -8.62 -5.81 -5.59
C GLY A 74 -9.03 -4.52 -4.89
N ARG A 75 -8.15 -3.93 -4.08
CA ARG A 75 -8.40 -2.68 -3.36
C ARG A 75 -7.74 -1.50 -4.06
N ALA A 76 -8.45 -0.38 -4.12
CA ALA A 76 -7.86 0.88 -4.55
C ALA A 76 -6.83 1.34 -3.52
N VAL A 77 -5.76 1.94 -3.99
CA VAL A 77 -4.62 2.36 -3.17
C VAL A 77 -4.48 3.88 -3.20
N VAL A 78 -4.14 4.47 -2.05
CA VAL A 78 -3.58 5.82 -1.95
C VAL A 78 -2.20 5.71 -1.32
N THR A 79 -1.18 6.22 -1.99
CA THR A 79 0.18 6.17 -1.48
C THR A 79 0.96 7.42 -1.89
N THR A 80 2.13 7.61 -1.29
CA THR A 80 3.00 8.75 -1.58
C THR A 80 3.84 8.53 -2.84
N ASP A 81 4.18 9.62 -3.51
CA ASP A 81 5.01 9.62 -4.71
C ASP A 81 6.50 9.48 -4.36
N VAL A 82 6.88 8.27 -3.95
CA VAL A 82 8.26 7.84 -3.72
C VAL A 82 8.58 6.63 -4.60
N PRO A 83 9.85 6.33 -4.92
CA PRO A 83 10.21 5.33 -5.92
C PRO A 83 9.48 4.00 -5.77
N GLY A 84 9.65 3.30 -4.66
CA GLY A 84 9.03 1.98 -4.47
C GLY A 84 7.50 1.98 -4.46
N CYS A 85 6.86 3.06 -3.96
CA CYS A 85 5.41 3.19 -4.03
C CYS A 85 4.93 3.45 -5.46
N ARG A 86 5.68 4.26 -6.23
CA ARG A 86 5.38 4.54 -7.64
C ARG A 86 5.47 3.28 -8.50
N ASP A 87 6.44 2.42 -8.22
CA ASP A 87 6.66 1.17 -8.96
C ASP A 87 5.60 0.11 -8.64
N ALA A 88 4.98 0.18 -7.46
CA ALA A 88 3.96 -0.77 -7.00
C ALA A 88 2.55 -0.48 -7.55
N ILE A 89 2.31 0.66 -8.20
CA ILE A 89 1.01 1.03 -8.76
C ILE A 89 1.14 1.62 -10.17
N ILE A 90 0.03 1.64 -10.90
CA ILE A 90 -0.11 2.45 -12.11
C ILE A 90 -0.93 3.69 -11.71
N PRO A 91 -0.31 4.89 -11.67
CA PRO A 91 -0.96 6.11 -11.21
C PRO A 91 -2.28 6.39 -11.94
N ASN A 92 -3.30 6.79 -11.18
CA ASN A 92 -4.67 7.08 -11.64
C ASN A 92 -5.41 5.88 -12.28
N LYS A 93 -4.78 4.70 -12.36
CA LYS A 93 -5.39 3.49 -12.90
C LYS A 93 -5.61 2.41 -11.84
N THR A 94 -4.61 2.17 -10.98
CA THR A 94 -4.70 1.18 -9.89
C THR A 94 -4.70 1.82 -8.52
N GLY A 95 -4.38 3.11 -8.43
CA GLY A 95 -4.35 3.90 -7.21
C GLY A 95 -3.97 5.34 -7.47
N LEU A 96 -3.90 6.12 -6.40
CA LEU A 96 -3.55 7.55 -6.44
C LEU A 96 -2.21 7.79 -5.75
N LEU A 97 -1.37 8.61 -6.37
CA LEU A 97 -0.13 9.13 -5.79
C LEU A 97 -0.37 10.53 -5.22
N VAL A 98 0.18 10.78 -4.04
CA VAL A 98 0.16 12.11 -3.41
C VAL A 98 1.57 12.52 -3.04
N PRO A 99 1.89 13.83 -2.98
CA PRO A 99 3.19 14.29 -2.52
C PRO A 99 3.47 13.84 -1.09
N ILE A 100 4.76 13.62 -0.77
CA ILE A 100 5.20 13.38 0.61
C ILE A 100 4.93 14.62 1.47
N LYS A 101 4.63 14.40 2.75
CA LYS A 101 4.40 15.48 3.75
C LYS A 101 3.25 16.43 3.38
N ASP A 102 2.33 16.01 2.55
CA ASP A 102 1.14 16.77 2.16
C ASP A 102 -0.12 16.05 2.64
N SER A 103 -0.50 16.32 3.90
CA SER A 103 -1.68 15.72 4.52
C SER A 103 -2.98 16.18 3.85
N GLN A 104 -3.00 17.38 3.25
CA GLN A 104 -4.15 17.90 2.55
C GLN A 104 -4.41 17.10 1.27
N LYS A 105 -3.38 16.88 0.44
CA LYS A 105 -3.49 16.05 -0.77
C LYS A 105 -3.83 14.61 -0.46
N LEU A 106 -3.30 14.06 0.64
CA LEU A 106 -3.66 12.73 1.11
C LEU A 106 -5.16 12.67 1.46
N ALA A 107 -5.64 13.64 2.22
CA ALA A 107 -7.04 13.73 2.59
C ALA A 107 -7.96 13.92 1.37
N ASP A 108 -7.55 14.76 0.39
CA ASP A 108 -8.30 14.96 -0.86
C ASP A 108 -8.42 13.66 -1.66
N ALA A 109 -7.33 12.90 -1.80
CA ALA A 109 -7.30 11.62 -2.51
C ALA A 109 -8.18 10.55 -1.84
N LEU A 110 -8.11 10.45 -0.51
CA LEU A 110 -8.96 9.54 0.26
C LEU A 110 -10.44 9.93 0.13
N GLN A 111 -10.76 11.21 0.28
CA GLN A 111 -12.11 11.73 0.12
C GLN A 111 -12.66 11.41 -1.25
N TRP A 112 -11.88 11.67 -2.29
CA TRP A 112 -12.30 11.40 -3.66
C TRP A 112 -12.65 9.91 -3.87
N LEU A 113 -11.82 8.99 -3.38
CA LEU A 113 -12.12 7.55 -3.48
C LEU A 113 -13.33 7.13 -2.64
N ILE A 114 -13.59 7.78 -1.51
CA ILE A 114 -14.77 7.50 -0.67
C ILE A 114 -16.05 7.94 -1.40
N GLU A 115 -16.04 9.13 -1.99
CA GLU A 115 -17.19 9.74 -2.66
C GLU A 115 -17.45 9.17 -4.06
N ASN A 116 -16.44 8.50 -4.68
CA ASN A 116 -16.52 7.92 -6.02
C ASN A 116 -16.37 6.38 -6.00
N PRO A 117 -17.37 5.64 -5.52
CA PRO A 117 -17.28 4.19 -5.35
C PRO A 117 -17.12 3.40 -6.65
N LYS A 118 -17.62 3.91 -7.79
CA LYS A 118 -17.46 3.26 -9.10
C LYS A 118 -16.00 3.28 -9.53
N GLU A 119 -15.34 4.43 -9.42
CA GLU A 119 -13.95 4.67 -9.74
C GLU A 119 -13.05 3.87 -8.80
N ARG A 120 -13.34 3.88 -7.51
CA ARG A 120 -12.65 3.06 -6.51
C ARG A 120 -12.68 1.56 -6.86
N ILE A 121 -13.84 1.04 -7.23
CA ILE A 121 -14.00 -0.37 -7.62
C ILE A 121 -13.24 -0.65 -8.93
N ALA A 122 -13.31 0.25 -9.90
CA ALA A 122 -12.58 0.12 -11.16
C ALA A 122 -11.06 0.11 -10.93
N MET A 123 -10.54 0.99 -10.08
CA MET A 123 -9.13 1.00 -9.67
C MET A 123 -8.72 -0.30 -8.98
N GLY A 124 -9.53 -0.80 -8.06
CA GLY A 124 -9.28 -2.07 -7.40
C GLY A 124 -9.20 -3.26 -8.37
N LYS A 125 -10.14 -3.34 -9.33
CA LYS A 125 -10.11 -4.37 -10.38
C LYS A 125 -8.86 -4.25 -11.27
N ALA A 126 -8.51 -3.03 -11.68
CA ALA A 126 -7.29 -2.79 -12.45
C ALA A 126 -6.03 -3.17 -11.66
N GLY A 127 -6.01 -2.88 -10.36
CA GLY A 127 -4.95 -3.29 -9.44
C GLY A 127 -4.81 -4.81 -9.38
N ARG A 128 -5.91 -5.54 -9.26
CA ARG A 128 -5.91 -7.01 -9.25
C ARG A 128 -5.31 -7.58 -10.54
N ASN A 129 -5.76 -7.11 -11.69
CA ASN A 129 -5.22 -7.54 -12.98
C ASN A 129 -3.72 -7.21 -13.12
N PHE A 130 -3.30 -6.07 -12.63
CA PHE A 130 -1.88 -5.68 -12.60
C PHE A 130 -1.06 -6.61 -11.72
N ALA A 131 -1.54 -6.91 -10.51
CA ALA A 131 -0.85 -7.81 -9.59
C ALA A 131 -0.73 -9.24 -10.16
N GLU A 132 -1.80 -9.76 -10.74
CA GLU A 132 -1.82 -11.09 -11.38
C GLU A 132 -0.89 -11.17 -12.59
N LYS A 133 -0.69 -10.07 -13.32
CA LYS A 133 0.19 -10.05 -14.48
C LYS A 133 1.66 -9.89 -14.12
N GLU A 134 1.98 -9.00 -13.16
CA GLU A 134 3.36 -8.57 -12.93
C GLU A 134 4.01 -9.21 -11.69
N PHE A 135 3.22 -9.65 -10.70
CA PHE A 135 3.73 -10.07 -9.39
C PHE A 135 3.45 -11.54 -9.05
N GLN A 136 3.16 -12.37 -10.06
CA GLN A 136 3.05 -13.81 -9.85
C GLN A 136 4.39 -14.37 -9.39
N ILE A 137 4.35 -15.22 -8.35
CA ILE A 137 5.56 -15.78 -7.77
C ILE A 137 6.33 -16.66 -8.78
N GLU A 138 5.61 -17.37 -9.66
CA GLU A 138 6.18 -18.21 -10.72
C GLU A 138 7.03 -17.38 -11.69
N LYS A 139 6.52 -16.20 -12.10
CA LYS A 139 7.24 -15.28 -12.97
C LYS A 139 8.53 -14.76 -12.30
N ILE A 140 8.43 -14.42 -11.02
CA ILE A 140 9.59 -13.96 -10.24
C ILE A 140 10.64 -15.05 -10.12
N ILE A 141 10.23 -16.30 -9.84
CA ILE A 141 11.13 -17.44 -9.75
C ILE A 141 11.83 -17.69 -11.10
N LEU A 142 11.09 -17.71 -12.20
CA LEU A 142 11.67 -17.90 -13.54
C LEU A 142 12.72 -16.83 -13.86
N ASN A 143 12.39 -15.55 -13.62
CA ASN A 143 13.33 -14.46 -13.84
C ASN A 143 14.64 -14.63 -13.03
N HIS A 144 14.53 -15.08 -11.78
CA HIS A 144 15.73 -15.35 -10.95
C HIS A 144 16.56 -16.52 -11.50
N LEU A 145 15.89 -17.59 -11.94
CA LEU A 145 16.58 -18.75 -12.53
C LEU A 145 17.31 -18.37 -13.80
N ASP A 146 16.71 -17.55 -14.66
CA ASP A 146 17.35 -17.04 -15.87
C ASP A 146 18.61 -16.23 -15.54
N ILE A 147 18.53 -15.31 -14.56
CA ILE A 147 19.70 -14.54 -14.09
C ILE A 147 20.81 -15.46 -13.58
N TYR A 148 20.48 -16.49 -12.81
CA TYR A 148 21.47 -17.44 -12.28
C TYR A 148 22.12 -18.24 -13.42
N GLN A 149 21.35 -18.67 -14.42
CA GLN A 149 21.91 -19.39 -15.58
C GLN A 149 22.85 -18.50 -16.39
N ASP A 150 22.50 -17.26 -16.63
CA ASP A 150 23.33 -16.27 -17.33
C ASP A 150 24.66 -16.03 -16.60
N LEU A 151 24.63 -15.88 -15.27
CA LEU A 151 25.80 -15.66 -14.45
C LEU A 151 26.73 -16.88 -14.50
N LEU A 152 26.20 -18.10 -14.38
CA LEU A 152 26.97 -19.33 -14.48
C LEU A 152 27.59 -19.50 -15.87
N SER A 153 26.84 -19.21 -16.92
CA SER A 153 27.35 -19.32 -18.31
C SER A 153 28.47 -18.32 -18.61
N ASN A 154 28.41 -17.12 -18.01
CA ASN A 154 29.43 -16.08 -18.17
C ASN A 154 30.67 -16.30 -17.27
N SER A 155 30.54 -17.04 -16.15
CA SER A 155 31.64 -17.36 -15.23
C SER A 155 32.50 -18.49 -15.72
N LEU A 156 32.07 -19.26 -16.75
CA LEU A 156 32.78 -20.36 -17.35
C LEU A 156 33.54 -19.94 -18.63
N ARG A 157 33.57 -18.65 -18.95
CA ARG A 157 34.38 -18.04 -20.02
C ARG A 157 35.50 -17.21 -19.41
#